data_6383e64825f1af38f047ec49adea2e3e
#
_entry.id   6383e64825f1af38f047ec49adea2e3e
#
_cell.length_a   1.000
_cell.length_b   1.000
_cell.length_c   1.000
_cell.angle_alpha   90.00
_cell.angle_beta   90.00
_cell.angle_gamma   90.00
#
_symmetry.space_group_name_H-M   'P 1'
#
loop_
_entity.id
_entity.type
_entity.pdbx_description
1 polymer ?
#
loop_
_entity_poly.entity_id
_entity_poly.type
_entity_poly.pdbx_seq_one_letter_code
_entity_poly.pdbx_strand_id
1 'polypeptide(L)'
;MYNYPVLIHYHRKDDAYKDCSFSKKPLDTVELVKEEEYFGEKFSFTQSSEKAIETMTFVVTKDGVSKEYPIRFNYYPLLTEVWILDGDDTVYYSENPAIASPHYKDQNPFAFDKAINSASFDHHWGYQGDLGCQVSDTQTSFSLWAPTATSVQVVVYESASNDAPILKTYEMERGNSYSYSHKYNTIGVWSLTVPESLAGRAYHYQIDFPHHQSLTRDPYTTATSPDGKRSAIVSEQDRQVDGFEVKHGREATWRLENPCQAVVYEMHIRDLTQSETSGVAPELRGTFLGAAQTGTVNQYGQSTAFDYIKELGVNYVQLQPIADRHKEYDADGNVTYNWGYDPQNYNAPETSMSTNPNDPGQVIRDLKTMVQAYHDAGIGVIMDVVYNHTFSVVDAPFQTTVPDYYYRMNRDGTYQNGTGVGNETASEHEMFRKYMIDSLLYWVKEFNIDGFRFDLMGIHDIKTMQMIRWAMDEVDPKIILYGEGWDMGTGLAPYDKAKKDNAYQLPNIGFFNDDQRNAVKGAEVYGDI
;
A
#
# COMPACT_ATOMS: atom_id res chain seq x y z
N MET A 1 4.31 -48.50 -12.90
CA MET A 1 3.48 -47.45 -13.53
C MET A 1 3.97 -46.09 -12.97
N TYR A 2 4.27 -45.17 -13.85
CA TYR A 2 4.70 -43.80 -13.49
C TYR A 2 3.47 -42.90 -13.56
N ASN A 3 3.25 -42.08 -12.49
CA ASN A 3 2.14 -41.14 -12.42
C ASN A 3 2.68 -39.72 -12.33
N TYR A 4 2.35 -38.91 -13.30
CA TYR A 4 2.79 -37.52 -13.40
C TYR A 4 1.59 -36.61 -13.12
N PRO A 5 1.47 -36.03 -11.92
CA PRO A 5 0.45 -35.02 -11.66
C PRO A 5 0.77 -33.75 -12.46
N VAL A 6 -0.25 -33.19 -13.11
CA VAL A 6 -0.13 -32.02 -13.99
C VAL A 6 -1.20 -31.00 -13.62
N LEU A 7 -0.77 -29.74 -13.58
CA LEU A 7 -1.62 -28.58 -13.40
C LEU A 7 -1.30 -27.56 -14.49
N ILE A 8 -2.30 -27.16 -15.27
CA ILE A 8 -2.16 -26.23 -16.39
C ILE A 8 -3.05 -25.04 -16.13
N HIS A 9 -2.46 -23.84 -16.12
CA HIS A 9 -3.15 -22.56 -16.09
C HIS A 9 -3.18 -22.00 -17.51
N TYR A 10 -4.36 -21.74 -18.05
CA TYR A 10 -4.52 -21.26 -19.42
C TYR A 10 -5.26 -19.93 -19.43
N HIS A 11 -4.63 -18.92 -20.01
CA HIS A 11 -5.19 -17.57 -20.10
C HIS A 11 -5.42 -17.12 -21.54
N ARG A 12 -6.57 -16.46 -21.74
CA ARG A 12 -6.94 -15.78 -22.99
C ARG A 12 -7.31 -14.34 -22.71
N LYS A 13 -6.79 -13.44 -23.53
CA LYS A 13 -7.08 -11.99 -23.43
C LYS A 13 -8.55 -11.67 -23.76
N ASP A 14 -9.16 -12.43 -24.66
CA ASP A 14 -10.54 -12.22 -25.14
C ASP A 14 -11.60 -12.90 -24.26
N ASP A 15 -11.22 -13.61 -23.21
CA ASP A 15 -12.06 -14.42 -22.33
C ASP A 15 -13.01 -15.41 -23.06
N ALA A 16 -12.75 -15.68 -24.35
CA ALA A 16 -13.60 -16.55 -25.17
C ALA A 16 -13.32 -18.05 -24.95
N TYR A 17 -13.31 -18.47 -23.69
CA TYR A 17 -13.03 -19.87 -23.30
C TYR A 17 -14.13 -20.85 -23.74
N LYS A 18 -15.37 -20.38 -23.85
CA LYS A 18 -16.53 -21.21 -24.23
C LYS A 18 -16.44 -21.73 -25.67
N ASP A 19 -15.71 -21.02 -26.54
CA ASP A 19 -15.51 -21.33 -27.93
C ASP A 19 -14.30 -22.25 -28.15
N CYS A 20 -13.64 -22.65 -27.07
CA CYS A 20 -12.46 -23.50 -27.10
C CYS A 20 -12.79 -24.93 -26.66
N SER A 21 -12.19 -25.91 -27.33
CA SER A 21 -12.10 -27.28 -26.83
C SER A 21 -10.66 -27.59 -26.42
N PHE A 22 -10.51 -28.37 -25.36
CA PHE A 22 -9.22 -28.69 -24.75
C PHE A 22 -8.99 -30.18 -24.75
N SER A 23 -7.79 -30.59 -25.12
CA SER A 23 -7.38 -32.00 -25.14
C SER A 23 -5.89 -32.16 -24.87
N LYS A 24 -5.39 -33.38 -24.73
CA LYS A 24 -3.99 -33.69 -24.53
C LYS A 24 -3.52 -34.85 -25.40
N LYS A 25 -2.20 -34.90 -25.64
CA LYS A 25 -1.51 -35.99 -26.32
C LYS A 25 -0.45 -36.60 -25.41
N PRO A 26 -0.29 -37.90 -25.28
CA PRO A 26 -1.11 -38.92 -25.97
C PRO A 26 -2.58 -38.90 -25.56
N LEU A 27 -3.47 -39.19 -26.49
CA LEU A 27 -4.90 -39.40 -26.21
C LEU A 27 -5.03 -40.67 -25.37
N ASP A 28 -5.49 -40.53 -24.15
CA ASP A 28 -5.82 -41.61 -23.23
C ASP A 28 -7.18 -41.34 -22.59
N THR A 29 -7.64 -42.23 -21.72
CA THR A 29 -8.94 -42.13 -21.04
C THR A 29 -8.95 -41.19 -19.85
N VAL A 30 -7.83 -40.53 -19.57
CA VAL A 30 -7.74 -39.60 -18.43
C VAL A 30 -8.40 -38.27 -18.80
N GLU A 31 -9.49 -37.98 -18.13
CA GLU A 31 -10.24 -36.74 -18.31
C GLU A 31 -9.50 -35.54 -17.75
N LEU A 32 -9.54 -34.40 -18.45
CA LEU A 32 -9.07 -33.13 -17.96
C LEU A 32 -10.13 -32.58 -17.01
N VAL A 33 -9.79 -32.44 -15.72
CA VAL A 33 -10.66 -31.76 -14.76
C VAL A 33 -10.46 -30.24 -14.95
N LYS A 34 -11.53 -29.59 -15.40
CA LYS A 34 -11.53 -28.15 -15.70
C LYS A 34 -12.14 -27.37 -14.55
N GLU A 35 -11.48 -26.32 -14.10
CA GLU A 35 -11.97 -25.37 -13.12
C GLU A 35 -11.72 -23.93 -13.59
N GLU A 36 -12.59 -23.02 -13.22
CA GLU A 36 -12.34 -21.58 -13.40
C GLU A 36 -11.46 -21.03 -12.28
N GLU A 37 -10.53 -20.14 -12.63
CA GLU A 37 -9.67 -19.47 -11.66
C GLU A 37 -9.39 -18.01 -12.07
N TYR A 38 -8.70 -17.25 -11.21
CA TYR A 38 -8.34 -15.85 -11.50
C TYR A 38 -7.55 -15.70 -12.80
N PHE A 39 -6.54 -16.57 -13.02
CA PHE A 39 -5.69 -16.53 -14.21
C PHE A 39 -6.46 -16.85 -15.51
N GLY A 40 -7.52 -17.63 -15.43
CA GLY A 40 -8.30 -18.07 -16.59
C GLY A 40 -8.97 -19.41 -16.36
N GLU A 41 -8.58 -20.42 -17.12
CA GLU A 41 -9.04 -21.81 -16.97
C GLU A 41 -7.90 -22.66 -16.41
N LYS A 42 -8.20 -23.46 -15.40
CA LYS A 42 -7.26 -24.39 -14.78
C LYS A 42 -7.63 -25.82 -15.15
N PHE A 43 -6.64 -26.61 -15.53
CA PHE A 43 -6.81 -28.03 -15.87
C PHE A 43 -5.91 -28.88 -14.99
N SER A 44 -6.49 -29.84 -14.30
CA SER A 44 -5.75 -30.81 -13.48
C SER A 44 -6.01 -32.24 -13.94
N PHE A 45 -4.97 -33.07 -13.92
CA PHE A 45 -5.04 -34.50 -14.20
C PHE A 45 -3.78 -35.22 -13.77
N THR A 46 -3.78 -36.56 -13.80
CA THR A 46 -2.57 -37.35 -13.60
C THR A 46 -2.30 -38.17 -14.88
N GLN A 47 -1.20 -37.88 -15.56
CA GLN A 47 -0.74 -38.67 -16.68
C GLN A 47 -0.06 -39.93 -16.18
N SER A 48 -0.58 -41.08 -16.52
CA SER A 48 0.02 -42.40 -16.17
C SER A 48 0.71 -43.02 -17.36
N SER A 49 1.82 -43.71 -17.12
CA SER A 49 2.58 -44.45 -18.15
C SER A 49 3.28 -45.69 -17.55
N GLU A 50 3.39 -46.75 -18.33
CA GLU A 50 4.18 -47.92 -17.95
C GLU A 50 5.68 -47.68 -18.02
N LYS A 51 6.09 -46.73 -18.85
CA LYS A 51 7.49 -46.30 -19.02
C LYS A 51 7.62 -44.85 -18.58
N ALA A 52 8.82 -44.45 -18.20
CA ALA A 52 9.13 -43.04 -17.96
C ALA A 52 8.91 -42.25 -19.27
N ILE A 53 8.18 -41.14 -19.17
CA ILE A 53 7.94 -40.19 -20.25
C ILE A 53 8.46 -38.81 -19.84
N GLU A 54 8.98 -38.05 -20.80
CA GLU A 54 9.57 -36.75 -20.54
C GLU A 54 8.61 -35.60 -20.88
N THR A 55 7.69 -35.83 -21.82
CA THR A 55 6.82 -34.78 -22.35
C THR A 55 5.43 -35.26 -22.64
N MET A 56 4.51 -34.30 -22.62
CA MET A 56 3.16 -34.42 -23.17
C MET A 56 2.82 -33.16 -23.98
N THR A 57 1.70 -33.16 -24.68
CA THR A 57 1.22 -31.97 -25.40
C THR A 57 -0.18 -31.61 -24.94
N PHE A 58 -0.39 -30.38 -24.50
CA PHE A 58 -1.72 -29.80 -24.29
C PHE A 58 -2.19 -29.15 -25.59
N VAL A 59 -3.45 -29.36 -25.98
CA VAL A 59 -3.99 -28.88 -27.26
C VAL A 59 -5.23 -28.04 -27.01
N VAL A 60 -5.21 -26.81 -27.53
CA VAL A 60 -6.33 -25.90 -27.53
C VAL A 60 -6.84 -25.76 -28.96
N THR A 61 -8.15 -26.00 -29.18
CA THR A 61 -8.77 -25.84 -30.48
C THR A 61 -9.89 -24.81 -30.42
N LYS A 62 -9.80 -23.79 -31.29
CA LYS A 62 -10.82 -22.76 -31.47
C LYS A 62 -11.10 -22.58 -32.96
N ASP A 63 -12.36 -22.52 -33.35
CA ASP A 63 -12.80 -22.35 -34.76
C ASP A 63 -12.16 -23.35 -35.74
N GLY A 64 -11.93 -24.58 -35.28
CA GLY A 64 -11.29 -25.64 -36.08
C GLY A 64 -9.76 -25.52 -36.21
N VAL A 65 -9.14 -24.51 -35.62
CA VAL A 65 -7.70 -24.35 -35.57
C VAL A 65 -7.16 -24.83 -34.22
N SER A 66 -6.20 -25.76 -34.26
CA SER A 66 -5.57 -26.31 -33.06
C SER A 66 -4.19 -25.71 -32.84
N LYS A 67 -3.93 -25.31 -31.60
CA LYS A 67 -2.59 -24.93 -31.13
C LYS A 67 -2.10 -25.96 -30.11
N GLU A 68 -0.84 -26.34 -30.24
CA GLU A 68 -0.20 -27.39 -29.45
C GLU A 68 0.85 -26.79 -28.53
N TYR A 69 0.82 -27.16 -27.26
CA TYR A 69 1.74 -26.69 -26.21
C TYR A 69 2.46 -27.90 -25.61
N PRO A 70 3.75 -28.13 -25.99
CA PRO A 70 4.54 -29.23 -25.44
C PRO A 70 4.93 -28.93 -24.00
N ILE A 71 4.55 -29.80 -23.08
CA ILE A 71 4.85 -29.68 -21.65
C ILE A 71 5.89 -30.72 -21.28
N ARG A 72 6.99 -30.29 -20.68
CA ARG A 72 8.02 -31.16 -20.13
C ARG A 72 7.70 -31.45 -18.66
N PHE A 73 7.69 -32.74 -18.28
CA PHE A 73 7.41 -33.14 -16.91
C PHE A 73 8.55 -32.79 -15.94
N ASN A 74 8.18 -32.49 -14.71
CA ASN A 74 9.10 -32.49 -13.57
C ASN A 74 9.52 -33.94 -13.24
N TYR A 75 10.50 -34.06 -12.35
CA TYR A 75 10.92 -35.37 -11.86
C TYR A 75 9.77 -36.07 -11.17
N TYR A 76 9.51 -37.30 -11.59
CA TYR A 76 8.52 -38.17 -10.96
C TYR A 76 8.81 -38.34 -9.44
N PRO A 77 7.83 -38.23 -8.54
CA PRO A 77 6.40 -37.98 -8.77
C PRO A 77 5.97 -36.53 -8.55
N LEU A 78 6.84 -35.58 -8.72
CA LEU A 78 6.58 -34.15 -8.45
C LEU A 78 5.54 -33.58 -9.42
N LEU A 79 4.71 -32.66 -8.90
CA LEU A 79 3.75 -31.91 -9.70
C LEU A 79 4.47 -31.12 -10.80
N THR A 80 3.96 -31.25 -12.03
CA THR A 80 4.31 -30.37 -13.15
C THR A 80 3.23 -29.31 -13.26
N GLU A 81 3.58 -28.09 -12.96
CA GLU A 81 2.71 -26.92 -13.01
C GLU A 81 3.19 -25.97 -14.09
N VAL A 82 2.30 -25.55 -14.99
CA VAL A 82 2.64 -24.70 -16.13
C VAL A 82 1.57 -23.64 -16.39
N TRP A 83 2.04 -22.51 -16.93
CA TRP A 83 1.18 -21.41 -17.40
C TRP A 83 1.30 -21.27 -18.91
N ILE A 84 0.15 -21.14 -19.59
CA ILE A 84 0.04 -21.04 -21.04
C ILE A 84 -0.78 -19.80 -21.35
N LEU A 85 -0.23 -18.93 -22.20
CA LEU A 85 -0.84 -17.71 -22.65
C LEU A 85 -1.31 -17.87 -24.09
N ASP A 86 -2.59 -17.57 -24.36
CA ASP A 86 -3.10 -17.62 -25.73
C ASP A 86 -2.35 -16.64 -26.64
N GLY A 87 -1.96 -17.14 -27.80
CA GLY A 87 -1.15 -16.37 -28.74
C GLY A 87 0.37 -16.46 -28.53
N ASP A 88 0.83 -17.08 -27.43
CA ASP A 88 2.23 -17.35 -27.16
C ASP A 88 2.58 -18.83 -27.41
N ASP A 89 3.74 -19.11 -27.98
CA ASP A 89 4.22 -20.48 -28.24
C ASP A 89 4.98 -21.06 -27.04
N THR A 90 5.25 -20.23 -26.02
CA THR A 90 6.04 -20.64 -24.86
C THR A 90 5.15 -21.27 -23.79
N VAL A 91 5.60 -22.38 -23.21
CA VAL A 91 5.04 -22.95 -21.98
C VAL A 91 5.91 -22.48 -20.82
N TYR A 92 5.29 -21.79 -19.86
CA TYR A 92 5.98 -21.25 -18.69
C TYR A 92 5.89 -22.21 -17.51
N TYR A 93 7.01 -22.42 -16.83
CA TYR A 93 7.12 -23.25 -15.62
C TYR A 93 7.21 -22.41 -14.35
N SER A 94 6.80 -21.17 -14.44
CA SER A 94 6.67 -20.20 -13.36
C SER A 94 5.52 -19.29 -13.67
N GLU A 95 4.78 -18.83 -12.68
CA GLU A 95 3.74 -17.81 -12.83
C GLU A 95 4.28 -16.50 -13.39
N ASN A 96 5.59 -16.32 -13.37
CA ASN A 96 6.22 -15.14 -13.91
C ASN A 96 6.89 -15.39 -15.26
N PRO A 97 6.23 -15.04 -16.37
CA PRO A 97 6.78 -15.20 -17.71
C PRO A 97 8.11 -14.48 -17.91
N ALA A 98 8.33 -13.34 -17.23
CA ALA A 98 9.58 -12.57 -17.35
C ALA A 98 10.82 -13.33 -16.88
N ILE A 99 10.66 -14.29 -15.96
CA ILE A 99 11.75 -15.16 -15.52
C ILE A 99 11.89 -16.38 -16.43
N ALA A 100 10.74 -16.94 -16.80
CA ALA A 100 10.70 -18.19 -17.54
C ALA A 100 11.13 -18.03 -19.00
N SER A 101 11.09 -16.80 -19.55
CA SER A 101 11.39 -16.53 -20.96
C SER A 101 12.18 -15.23 -21.16
N PRO A 102 13.33 -15.29 -21.84
CA PRO A 102 14.05 -14.10 -22.29
C PRO A 102 13.27 -13.30 -23.34
N HIS A 103 12.23 -13.88 -23.91
CA HIS A 103 11.38 -13.27 -24.95
C HIS A 103 10.15 -12.55 -24.37
N TYR A 104 10.00 -12.46 -23.06
CA TYR A 104 8.85 -11.80 -22.43
C TYR A 104 8.59 -10.39 -22.96
N LYS A 105 9.61 -9.65 -23.34
CA LYS A 105 9.48 -8.29 -23.92
C LYS A 105 8.57 -8.22 -25.14
N ASP A 106 8.45 -9.31 -25.87
CA ASP A 106 7.67 -9.39 -27.10
C ASP A 106 6.25 -9.99 -26.88
N GLN A 107 5.92 -10.32 -25.61
CA GLN A 107 4.72 -11.07 -25.28
C GLN A 107 3.60 -10.18 -24.75
N ASN A 108 2.39 -10.75 -24.64
CA ASN A 108 1.19 -10.05 -24.24
C ASN A 108 1.23 -9.69 -22.75
N PRO A 109 1.40 -8.40 -22.37
CA PRO A 109 1.48 -7.97 -20.98
C PRO A 109 0.19 -8.22 -20.21
N PHE A 110 -0.94 -8.27 -20.91
CA PHE A 110 -2.24 -8.50 -20.29
C PHE A 110 -2.33 -9.86 -19.58
N ALA A 111 -1.72 -10.87 -20.14
CA ALA A 111 -1.70 -12.20 -19.51
C ALA A 111 -0.76 -12.24 -18.29
N PHE A 112 0.34 -11.49 -18.34
CA PHE A 112 1.24 -11.33 -17.20
C PHE A 112 0.55 -10.60 -16.04
N ASP A 113 -0.21 -9.55 -16.33
CA ASP A 113 -0.93 -8.77 -15.31
C ASP A 113 -1.90 -9.64 -14.51
N LYS A 114 -2.48 -10.69 -15.13
CA LYS A 114 -3.33 -11.64 -14.41
C LYS A 114 -2.55 -12.64 -13.53
N ALA A 115 -1.35 -13.02 -13.91
CA ALA A 115 -0.50 -13.91 -13.11
C ALA A 115 0.06 -13.21 -11.85
N ILE A 116 0.16 -11.89 -11.88
CA ILE A 116 0.76 -11.08 -10.82
C ILE A 116 0.01 -11.16 -9.48
N ASN A 117 -1.27 -11.52 -9.48
CA ASN A 117 -2.09 -11.65 -8.27
C ASN A 117 -2.00 -13.03 -7.60
N SER A 118 -1.01 -13.83 -7.94
CA SER A 118 -0.85 -15.16 -7.40
C SER A 118 0.11 -15.19 -6.19
N ALA A 119 -0.10 -16.16 -5.31
CA ALA A 119 0.79 -16.40 -4.17
C ALA A 119 2.21 -16.79 -4.61
N SER A 120 2.37 -17.43 -5.78
CA SER A 120 3.68 -17.78 -6.32
C SER A 120 4.43 -16.56 -6.81
N PHE A 121 3.73 -15.53 -7.28
CA PHE A 121 4.36 -14.24 -7.59
C PHE A 121 5.00 -13.63 -6.34
N ASP A 122 4.27 -13.55 -5.24
CA ASP A 122 4.79 -13.09 -3.95
C ASP A 122 5.99 -13.91 -3.50
N HIS A 123 5.88 -15.24 -3.57
CA HIS A 123 6.96 -16.13 -3.16
C HIS A 123 8.23 -15.94 -4.01
N HIS A 124 8.09 -15.64 -5.29
CA HIS A 124 9.24 -15.48 -6.19
C HIS A 124 9.85 -14.08 -6.11
N TRP A 125 9.02 -13.03 -6.08
CA TRP A 125 9.46 -11.65 -6.19
C TRP A 125 9.49 -10.88 -4.87
N GLY A 126 8.96 -11.46 -3.80
CA GLY A 126 8.91 -10.80 -2.50
C GLY A 126 10.27 -10.28 -2.05
N TYR A 127 10.28 -9.12 -1.40
CA TYR A 127 11.46 -8.46 -0.88
C TYR A 127 11.20 -7.87 0.50
N GLN A 128 12.10 -8.12 1.45
CA GLN A 128 11.97 -7.66 2.84
C GLN A 128 13.08 -6.69 3.27
N GLY A 129 13.84 -6.14 2.32
CA GLY A 129 14.81 -5.08 2.59
C GLY A 129 14.20 -3.68 2.47
N ASP A 130 15.04 -2.66 2.65
CA ASP A 130 14.65 -1.26 2.60
C ASP A 130 14.31 -0.81 1.18
N LEU A 131 13.23 -0.02 1.05
CA LEU A 131 12.79 0.60 -0.19
C LEU A 131 12.66 2.12 0.01
N GLY A 132 12.60 2.85 -1.10
CA GLY A 132 12.49 4.31 -1.10
C GLY A 132 13.82 5.01 -1.28
N CYS A 133 13.81 6.33 -1.01
CA CYS A 133 14.98 7.20 -1.10
C CYS A 133 15.61 7.43 0.26
N GLN A 134 16.93 7.26 0.35
CA GLN A 134 17.72 7.61 1.52
C GLN A 134 18.80 8.63 1.14
N VAL A 135 18.91 9.70 1.89
CA VAL A 135 19.87 10.77 1.64
C VAL A 135 20.77 11.01 2.85
N SER A 136 22.05 11.19 2.58
CA SER A 136 23.06 11.65 3.56
C SER A 136 23.80 12.87 3.01
N ASP A 137 24.75 13.40 3.78
CA ASP A 137 25.55 14.55 3.34
C ASP A 137 26.41 14.26 2.10
N THR A 138 26.73 12.98 1.84
CA THR A 138 27.68 12.58 0.80
C THR A 138 27.08 11.73 -0.32
N GLN A 139 25.89 11.19 -0.12
CA GLN A 139 25.27 10.31 -1.13
C GLN A 139 23.75 10.29 -1.01
N THR A 140 23.11 9.88 -2.09
CA THR A 140 21.67 9.59 -2.15
C THR A 140 21.49 8.23 -2.77
N SER A 141 20.69 7.36 -2.14
CA SER A 141 20.36 6.03 -2.66
C SER A 141 18.86 5.90 -2.90
N PHE A 142 18.52 5.16 -3.95
CA PHE A 142 17.15 4.86 -4.36
C PHE A 142 16.99 3.36 -4.47
N SER A 143 15.88 2.83 -3.98
CA SER A 143 15.53 1.42 -4.05
C SER A 143 14.04 1.27 -4.36
N LEU A 144 13.72 0.63 -5.47
CA LEU A 144 12.35 0.45 -5.96
C LEU A 144 12.06 -1.02 -6.24
N TRP A 145 10.98 -1.55 -5.68
CA TRP A 145 10.46 -2.86 -6.08
C TRP A 145 9.54 -2.71 -7.28
N ALA A 146 10.02 -3.15 -8.44
CA ALA A 146 9.30 -3.11 -9.71
C ALA A 146 9.66 -4.33 -10.57
N PRO A 147 9.23 -5.55 -10.18
CA PRO A 147 9.64 -6.80 -10.81
C PRO A 147 9.25 -6.90 -12.28
N THR A 148 8.16 -6.24 -12.69
CA THR A 148 7.63 -6.29 -14.06
C THR A 148 8.27 -5.25 -14.99
N ALA A 149 9.07 -4.31 -14.45
CA ALA A 149 9.75 -3.30 -15.23
C ALA A 149 10.85 -3.90 -16.11
N THR A 150 11.06 -3.33 -17.29
CA THR A 150 12.17 -3.67 -18.20
C THR A 150 13.36 -2.74 -18.06
N SER A 151 13.12 -1.49 -17.64
CA SER A 151 14.14 -0.53 -17.21
C SER A 151 13.52 0.47 -16.22
N VAL A 152 14.34 1.07 -15.38
CA VAL A 152 13.95 2.10 -14.43
C VAL A 152 14.98 3.21 -14.41
N GLN A 153 14.51 4.45 -14.43
CA GLN A 153 15.33 5.65 -14.30
C GLN A 153 14.82 6.51 -13.13
N VAL A 154 15.73 7.23 -12.48
CA VAL A 154 15.38 8.31 -11.54
C VAL A 154 15.50 9.64 -12.27
N VAL A 155 14.38 10.35 -12.42
CA VAL A 155 14.33 11.70 -12.99
C VAL A 155 14.36 12.70 -11.83
N VAL A 156 15.47 13.41 -11.66
CA VAL A 156 15.68 14.39 -10.58
C VAL A 156 15.38 15.80 -11.09
N TYR A 157 14.64 16.57 -10.28
CA TYR A 157 14.27 17.96 -10.52
C TYR A 157 15.09 18.91 -9.66
N GLU A 158 15.23 20.15 -10.09
CA GLU A 158 16.05 21.17 -9.40
C GLU A 158 15.53 21.53 -8.00
N SER A 159 14.23 21.33 -7.74
CA SER A 159 13.62 21.55 -6.43
C SER A 159 12.32 20.77 -6.29
N ALA A 160 11.67 20.85 -5.13
CA ALA A 160 10.32 20.30 -4.89
C ALA A 160 9.19 21.18 -5.44
N SER A 161 9.48 22.30 -6.10
CA SER A 161 8.44 23.11 -6.76
C SER A 161 7.75 22.32 -7.87
N ASN A 162 6.43 22.51 -8.03
CA ASN A 162 5.60 21.82 -9.04
C ASN A 162 6.11 22.04 -10.48
N ASP A 163 6.75 23.17 -10.75
CA ASP A 163 7.23 23.60 -12.07
C ASP A 163 8.75 23.49 -12.23
N ALA A 164 9.46 22.96 -11.23
CA ALA A 164 10.91 22.82 -11.30
C ALA A 164 11.33 22.00 -12.53
N PRO A 165 12.35 22.46 -13.30
CA PRO A 165 12.85 21.72 -14.45
C PRO A 165 13.63 20.47 -14.04
N ILE A 166 13.78 19.55 -15.00
CA ILE A 166 14.61 18.35 -14.79
C ILE A 166 16.08 18.80 -14.68
N LEU A 167 16.71 18.36 -13.58
CA LEU A 167 18.13 18.55 -13.35
C LEU A 167 18.95 17.47 -14.04
N LYS A 168 18.56 16.20 -13.83
CA LYS A 168 19.31 15.06 -14.36
C LYS A 168 18.46 13.79 -14.29
N THR A 169 18.77 12.85 -15.19
CA THR A 169 18.20 11.50 -15.17
C THR A 169 19.33 10.48 -14.95
N TYR A 170 19.07 9.48 -14.13
CA TYR A 170 20.01 8.42 -13.79
C TYR A 170 19.38 7.06 -14.06
N GLU A 171 20.14 6.13 -14.65
CA GLU A 171 19.73 4.74 -14.81
C GLU A 171 19.84 4.00 -13.46
N MET A 172 18.87 3.12 -13.19
CA MET A 172 18.93 2.19 -12.06
C MET A 172 19.37 0.80 -12.52
N GLU A 173 20.01 0.08 -11.62
CA GLU A 173 20.44 -1.29 -11.86
C GLU A 173 19.46 -2.27 -11.22
N ARG A 174 19.06 -3.30 -11.97
CA ARG A 174 18.24 -4.39 -11.46
C ARG A 174 19.09 -5.36 -10.65
N GLY A 175 18.61 -5.74 -9.47
CA GLY A 175 19.22 -6.79 -8.67
C GLY A 175 19.18 -8.14 -9.36
N ASN A 176 20.16 -8.99 -9.06
CA ASN A 176 20.37 -10.29 -9.72
C ASN A 176 20.47 -11.47 -8.76
N SER A 177 20.23 -11.25 -7.47
CA SER A 177 20.32 -12.29 -6.44
C SER A 177 18.93 -12.83 -6.14
N TYR A 178 18.67 -14.08 -6.55
CA TYR A 178 17.49 -14.81 -6.12
C TYR A 178 17.72 -15.48 -4.78
N SER A 179 16.78 -15.38 -3.87
CA SER A 179 16.83 -16.05 -2.57
C SER A 179 15.43 -16.40 -2.08
N TYR A 180 15.24 -17.59 -1.53
CA TYR A 180 14.03 -17.96 -0.79
C TYR A 180 13.82 -17.12 0.48
N SER A 181 14.89 -16.56 1.03
CA SER A 181 14.78 -15.52 2.04
C SER A 181 14.58 -14.17 1.36
N HIS A 182 13.37 -13.64 1.43
CA HIS A 182 13.01 -12.37 0.79
C HIS A 182 13.88 -11.19 1.25
N LYS A 183 14.54 -11.30 2.41
CA LYS A 183 15.53 -10.30 2.85
C LYS A 183 16.70 -10.12 1.88
N TYR A 184 17.06 -11.18 1.17
CA TYR A 184 18.21 -11.20 0.23
C TYR A 184 17.79 -11.37 -1.22
N ASN A 185 16.49 -11.38 -1.51
CA ASN A 185 15.93 -11.56 -2.84
C ASN A 185 15.85 -10.22 -3.57
N THR A 186 16.81 -9.92 -4.43
CA THR A 186 16.88 -8.60 -5.10
C THR A 186 16.41 -8.61 -6.55
N ILE A 187 15.99 -9.75 -7.11
CA ILE A 187 15.67 -9.86 -8.55
C ILE A 187 14.52 -8.97 -9.02
N GLY A 188 13.61 -8.56 -8.11
CA GLY A 188 12.51 -7.62 -8.36
C GLY A 188 12.84 -6.18 -7.99
N VAL A 189 14.04 -5.90 -7.50
CA VAL A 189 14.45 -4.60 -6.96
C VAL A 189 15.37 -3.88 -7.92
N TRP A 190 15.10 -2.60 -8.14
CA TRP A 190 15.97 -1.68 -8.86
C TRP A 190 16.64 -0.75 -7.86
N SER A 191 17.93 -0.50 -8.03
CA SER A 191 18.71 0.32 -7.10
C SER A 191 19.67 1.26 -7.80
N LEU A 192 19.96 2.38 -7.13
CA LEU A 192 20.93 3.37 -7.58
C LEU A 192 21.55 4.04 -6.35
N THR A 193 22.84 4.28 -6.37
CA THR A 193 23.50 5.18 -5.41
C THR A 193 24.24 6.28 -6.17
N VAL A 194 23.86 7.52 -5.90
CA VAL A 194 24.48 8.72 -6.45
C VAL A 194 25.48 9.24 -5.43
N PRO A 195 26.78 9.45 -5.77
CA PRO A 195 27.81 9.88 -4.82
C PRO A 195 27.78 11.40 -4.56
N GLU A 196 26.58 11.92 -4.33
CA GLU A 196 26.29 13.31 -3.91
C GLU A 196 24.97 13.37 -3.16
N SER A 197 24.81 14.37 -2.30
CA SER A 197 23.55 14.66 -1.64
C SER A 197 22.59 15.33 -2.61
N LEU A 198 21.41 14.75 -2.78
CA LEU A 198 20.31 15.36 -3.54
C LEU A 198 19.25 15.99 -2.63
N ALA A 199 19.58 16.29 -1.39
CA ALA A 199 18.69 17.00 -0.47
C ALA A 199 18.18 18.32 -1.09
N GLY A 200 16.90 18.65 -0.84
CA GLY A 200 16.22 19.79 -1.43
C GLY A 200 15.77 19.61 -2.89
N ARG A 201 16.04 18.47 -3.49
CA ARG A 201 15.56 18.09 -4.83
C ARG A 201 14.24 17.34 -4.75
N ALA A 202 13.62 17.14 -5.91
CA ALA A 202 12.52 16.21 -6.08
C ALA A 202 12.82 15.19 -7.17
N TYR A 203 12.06 14.11 -7.22
CA TYR A 203 12.26 13.06 -8.21
C TYR A 203 10.97 12.34 -8.57
N HIS A 204 11.03 11.66 -9.72
CA HIS A 204 10.13 10.60 -10.14
C HIS A 204 10.94 9.36 -10.54
N TYR A 205 10.28 8.22 -10.53
CA TYR A 205 10.73 7.07 -11.31
C TYR A 205 10.08 7.10 -12.70
N GLN A 206 10.89 6.97 -13.74
CA GLN A 206 10.44 6.66 -15.08
C GLN A 206 10.65 5.16 -15.29
N ILE A 207 9.58 4.44 -15.54
CA ILE A 207 9.56 2.98 -15.58
C ILE A 207 9.10 2.55 -16.97
N ASP A 208 9.92 1.75 -17.64
CA ASP A 208 9.55 1.13 -18.90
C ASP A 208 9.00 -0.27 -18.64
N PHE A 209 7.90 -0.55 -19.27
CA PHE A 209 7.29 -1.87 -19.36
C PHE A 209 7.31 -2.33 -20.82
N PRO A 210 7.01 -3.61 -21.12
CA PRO A 210 7.05 -4.11 -22.50
C PRO A 210 6.27 -3.29 -23.52
N HIS A 211 5.18 -2.63 -23.12
CA HIS A 211 4.27 -1.94 -24.03
C HIS A 211 3.85 -0.53 -23.63
N HIS A 212 4.29 -0.05 -22.49
CA HIS A 212 4.02 1.31 -22.02
C HIS A 212 5.16 1.82 -21.12
N GLN A 213 5.13 3.10 -20.85
CA GLN A 213 6.02 3.78 -19.91
C GLN A 213 5.17 4.51 -18.89
N SER A 214 5.62 4.53 -17.65
CA SER A 214 5.04 5.34 -16.58
C SER A 214 6.05 6.33 -16.02
N LEU A 215 5.55 7.48 -15.57
CA LEU A 215 6.29 8.43 -14.74
C LEU A 215 5.57 8.51 -13.40
N THR A 216 6.22 8.09 -12.33
CA THR A 216 5.56 7.90 -11.05
C THR A 216 6.34 8.45 -9.86
N ARG A 217 5.61 8.80 -8.82
CA ARG A 217 6.19 9.05 -7.51
C ARG A 217 6.71 7.74 -6.91
N ASP A 218 7.60 7.86 -5.96
CA ASP A 218 8.02 6.74 -5.13
C ASP A 218 6.87 6.31 -4.20
N PRO A 219 6.44 5.06 -4.19
CA PRO A 219 5.47 4.58 -3.21
C PRO A 219 5.89 4.82 -1.75
N TYR A 220 7.21 4.81 -1.49
CA TYR A 220 7.79 5.03 -0.16
C TYR A 220 8.15 6.49 0.12
N THR A 221 7.72 7.44 -0.71
CA THR A 221 8.07 8.87 -0.49
C THR A 221 7.58 9.36 0.88
N THR A 222 8.46 10.05 1.60
CA THR A 222 8.20 10.61 2.94
C THR A 222 7.92 12.11 2.92
N ALA A 223 8.05 12.72 1.74
CA ALA A 223 7.78 14.14 1.52
C ALA A 223 7.43 14.35 0.04
N THR A 224 6.64 15.39 -0.25
CA THR A 224 6.16 15.65 -1.61
C THR A 224 6.30 17.12 -2.00
N SER A 225 6.17 17.40 -3.32
CA SER A 225 5.84 18.74 -3.81
C SER A 225 4.50 19.23 -3.23
N PRO A 226 4.21 20.53 -3.26
CA PRO A 226 2.97 21.09 -2.68
C PRO A 226 1.68 20.43 -3.20
N ASP A 227 1.67 20.01 -4.46
CA ASP A 227 0.53 19.34 -5.09
C ASP A 227 0.51 17.81 -4.89
N GLY A 228 1.49 17.24 -4.19
CA GLY A 228 1.62 15.81 -3.94
C GLY A 228 2.07 14.98 -5.14
N LYS A 229 2.48 15.61 -6.26
CA LYS A 229 2.76 14.91 -7.52
C LYS A 229 4.21 14.53 -7.74
N ARG A 230 5.14 15.02 -6.91
CA ARG A 230 6.57 14.67 -6.95
C ARG A 230 7.03 14.21 -5.58
N SER A 231 7.89 13.22 -5.55
CA SER A 231 8.61 12.82 -4.35
C SER A 231 9.69 13.86 -4.04
N ALA A 232 9.77 14.33 -2.80
CA ALA A 232 10.79 15.28 -2.36
C ALA A 232 11.86 14.60 -1.51
N ILE A 233 13.11 15.05 -1.63
CA ILE A 233 14.27 14.53 -0.90
C ILE A 233 14.60 15.53 0.23
N VAL A 234 14.33 15.13 1.46
CA VAL A 234 14.54 15.94 2.66
C VAL A 234 15.66 15.33 3.48
N SER A 235 16.70 16.13 3.78
CA SER A 235 17.81 15.68 4.62
C SER A 235 17.37 15.43 6.06
N GLU A 236 18.17 14.66 6.80
CA GLU A 236 17.95 14.47 8.23
C GLU A 236 17.97 15.81 8.98
N GLN A 237 18.88 16.72 8.63
CA GLN A 237 18.97 18.04 9.24
C GLN A 237 17.70 18.89 8.97
N ASP A 238 17.14 18.84 7.75
CA ASP A 238 15.98 19.66 7.37
C ASP A 238 14.67 19.20 8.03
N ARG A 239 14.63 17.96 8.55
CA ARG A 239 13.46 17.39 9.25
C ARG A 239 13.57 17.42 10.77
N GLN A 240 14.69 17.88 11.32
CA GLN A 240 14.89 17.95 12.77
C GLN A 240 14.15 19.12 13.42
N VAL A 241 13.68 18.89 14.63
CA VAL A 241 13.10 19.89 15.53
C VAL A 241 13.85 19.83 16.86
N ASP A 242 14.29 20.96 17.34
CA ASP A 242 15.02 21.06 18.61
C ASP A 242 14.19 20.50 19.78
N GLY A 243 14.75 19.54 20.49
CA GLY A 243 14.09 18.91 21.64
C GLY A 243 13.05 17.84 21.28
N PHE A 244 12.82 17.58 19.98
CA PHE A 244 11.98 16.45 19.56
C PHE A 244 12.75 15.13 19.71
N GLU A 245 12.25 14.24 20.54
CA GLU A 245 12.82 12.92 20.76
C GLU A 245 11.74 11.85 20.63
N VAL A 246 12.05 10.80 19.86
CA VAL A 246 11.18 9.62 19.77
C VAL A 246 11.37 8.76 21.02
N LYS A 247 10.28 8.50 21.74
CA LYS A 247 10.30 7.79 23.02
C LYS A 247 9.37 6.57 22.98
N HIS A 248 9.83 5.49 23.56
CA HIS A 248 9.10 4.23 23.63
C HIS A 248 9.14 3.62 25.03
N GLY A 249 8.23 2.67 25.29
CA GLY A 249 8.18 1.94 26.53
C GLY A 249 7.97 2.84 27.75
N ARG A 250 8.90 2.83 28.70
CA ARG A 250 8.80 3.60 29.96
C ARG A 250 9.05 5.10 29.78
N GLU A 251 9.72 5.50 28.71
CA GLU A 251 10.03 6.90 28.43
C GLU A 251 8.83 7.65 27.83
N ALA A 252 7.96 6.92 27.12
CA ALA A 252 6.69 7.43 26.60
C ALA A 252 5.63 7.46 27.72
N THR A 253 5.76 8.39 28.65
CA THR A 253 4.95 8.49 29.88
C THR A 253 3.48 8.86 29.62
N TRP A 254 3.17 9.44 28.46
CA TRP A 254 1.81 9.73 28.00
C TRP A 254 1.08 8.49 27.49
N ARG A 255 1.78 7.41 27.11
CA ARG A 255 1.16 6.14 26.68
C ARG A 255 0.65 5.36 27.86
N LEU A 256 -0.59 4.94 27.80
CA LEU A 256 -1.26 4.19 28.84
C LEU A 256 -0.81 2.72 28.89
N GLU A 257 -0.70 2.15 30.08
CA GLU A 257 -0.44 0.73 30.27
C GLU A 257 -1.63 -0.15 29.84
N ASN A 258 -2.85 0.37 29.97
CA ASN A 258 -4.08 -0.32 29.57
C ASN A 258 -4.83 0.54 28.54
N PRO A 259 -4.93 0.10 27.27
CA PRO A 259 -5.60 0.85 26.23
C PRO A 259 -7.10 1.09 26.51
N CYS A 260 -7.74 0.27 27.36
CA CYS A 260 -9.15 0.49 27.78
C CYS A 260 -9.35 1.74 28.64
N GLN A 261 -8.29 2.40 29.10
CA GLN A 261 -8.33 3.68 29.81
C GLN A 261 -8.24 4.88 28.87
N ALA A 262 -8.05 4.64 27.57
CA ALA A 262 -7.98 5.71 26.59
C ALA A 262 -9.35 6.41 26.43
N VAL A 263 -9.32 7.73 26.57
CA VAL A 263 -10.41 8.63 26.21
C VAL A 263 -9.93 9.42 25.02
N VAL A 264 -10.49 9.12 23.86
CA VAL A 264 -10.00 9.62 22.56
C VAL A 264 -10.93 10.72 22.05
N TYR A 265 -10.36 11.86 21.67
CA TYR A 265 -11.05 12.94 20.98
C TYR A 265 -10.66 12.94 19.49
N GLU A 266 -11.62 12.66 18.63
CA GLU A 266 -11.40 12.73 17.18
C GLU A 266 -11.48 14.18 16.70
N MET A 267 -10.50 14.59 15.90
CA MET A 267 -10.44 15.93 15.36
C MET A 267 -9.82 15.99 13.96
N HIS A 268 -10.25 16.98 13.18
CA HIS A 268 -9.62 17.39 11.93
C HIS A 268 -8.79 18.65 12.17
N ILE A 269 -7.53 18.67 11.73
CA ILE A 269 -6.58 19.79 11.96
C ILE A 269 -7.17 21.14 11.53
N ARG A 270 -7.74 21.20 10.33
CA ARG A 270 -8.33 22.42 9.80
C ARG A 270 -9.58 22.84 10.59
N ASP A 271 -10.47 21.92 10.85
CA ASP A 271 -11.77 22.22 11.52
C ASP A 271 -11.59 22.72 12.95
N LEU A 272 -10.56 22.20 13.64
CA LEU A 272 -10.25 22.62 15.00
C LEU A 272 -9.90 24.12 15.09
N THR A 273 -9.30 24.70 14.03
CA THR A 273 -8.61 25.99 14.10
C THR A 273 -9.10 27.02 13.08
N GLN A 274 -9.81 26.62 12.02
CA GLN A 274 -10.11 27.48 10.86
C GLN A 274 -11.08 28.62 11.17
N SER A 275 -11.97 28.47 12.16
CA SER A 275 -12.94 29.51 12.50
C SER A 275 -12.26 30.80 12.90
N GLU A 276 -12.79 31.95 12.44
CA GLU A 276 -12.33 33.28 12.87
C GLU A 276 -12.47 33.48 14.38
N THR A 277 -13.42 32.78 15.00
CA THR A 277 -13.68 32.83 16.45
C THR A 277 -12.87 31.81 17.25
N SER A 278 -11.99 31.04 16.59
CA SER A 278 -11.13 30.06 17.28
C SER A 278 -10.06 30.72 18.18
N GLY A 279 -9.77 32.02 17.98
CA GLY A 279 -8.68 32.70 18.65
C GLY A 279 -7.28 32.29 18.14
N VAL A 280 -7.20 31.35 17.22
CA VAL A 280 -5.94 30.96 16.56
C VAL A 280 -5.47 32.07 15.62
N ALA A 281 -4.17 32.37 15.63
CA ALA A 281 -3.57 33.36 14.76
C ALA A 281 -3.94 33.09 13.28
N PRO A 282 -4.37 34.09 12.52
CA PRO A 282 -4.89 33.90 11.15
C PRO A 282 -3.96 33.09 10.23
N GLU A 283 -2.65 33.31 10.35
CA GLU A 283 -1.61 32.63 9.57
C GLU A 283 -1.38 31.16 9.97
N LEU A 284 -1.89 30.75 11.15
CA LEU A 284 -1.78 29.38 11.67
C LEU A 284 -3.07 28.58 11.53
N ARG A 285 -4.17 29.22 11.13
CA ARG A 285 -5.46 28.52 10.98
C ARG A 285 -5.37 27.41 9.95
N GLY A 286 -5.90 26.25 10.30
CA GLY A 286 -5.89 25.07 9.45
C GLY A 286 -4.56 24.33 9.39
N THR A 287 -3.55 24.75 10.15
CA THR A 287 -2.22 24.13 10.14
C THR A 287 -1.92 23.29 11.38
N PHE A 288 -0.90 22.44 11.28
CA PHE A 288 -0.37 21.67 12.42
C PHE A 288 0.00 22.58 13.60
N LEU A 289 0.70 23.69 13.33
CA LEU A 289 1.10 24.63 14.39
C LEU A 289 -0.12 25.35 15.01
N GLY A 290 -1.16 25.64 14.23
CA GLY A 290 -2.40 26.17 14.75
C GLY A 290 -3.11 25.21 15.71
N ALA A 291 -3.07 23.90 15.40
CA ALA A 291 -3.63 22.85 16.26
C ALA A 291 -2.84 22.64 17.58
N ALA A 292 -1.66 23.26 17.72
CA ALA A 292 -0.83 23.23 18.92
C ALA A 292 -0.70 24.62 19.58
N GLN A 293 -1.36 25.65 19.04
CA GLN A 293 -1.26 27.01 19.58
C GLN A 293 -1.92 27.10 20.96
N THR A 294 -1.20 27.64 21.94
CA THR A 294 -1.68 27.88 23.31
C THR A 294 -2.22 29.29 23.48
N GLY A 295 -3.03 29.52 24.55
CA GLY A 295 -3.58 30.83 24.89
C GLY A 295 -4.76 31.24 24.00
N THR A 296 -5.33 30.32 23.23
CA THR A 296 -6.44 30.61 22.33
C THR A 296 -7.76 30.61 23.07
N VAL A 297 -8.56 31.65 22.81
CA VAL A 297 -9.90 31.82 23.40
C VAL A 297 -10.88 32.34 22.36
N ASN A 298 -12.15 31.97 22.51
CA ASN A 298 -13.22 32.53 21.70
C ASN A 298 -13.63 33.95 22.19
N GLN A 299 -14.57 34.56 21.52
CA GLN A 299 -15.08 35.89 21.86
C GLN A 299 -15.71 36.02 23.28
N TYR A 300 -15.97 34.90 23.93
CA TYR A 300 -16.53 34.83 25.29
C TYR A 300 -15.48 34.52 26.35
N GLY A 301 -14.20 34.43 25.95
CA GLY A 301 -13.09 34.10 26.85
C GLY A 301 -12.97 32.63 27.23
N GLN A 302 -13.65 31.73 26.50
CA GLN A 302 -13.55 30.27 26.69
C GLN A 302 -12.40 29.72 25.87
N SER A 303 -11.65 28.77 26.44
CA SER A 303 -10.57 28.08 25.76
C SER A 303 -11.02 27.40 24.46
N THR A 304 -10.18 27.45 23.45
CA THR A 304 -10.41 26.86 22.14
C THR A 304 -9.23 26.00 21.71
N ALA A 305 -9.35 25.27 20.61
CA ALA A 305 -8.31 24.47 19.98
C ALA A 305 -7.52 23.61 21.02
N PHE A 306 -6.21 23.72 21.05
CA PHE A 306 -5.34 22.92 21.92
C PHE A 306 -5.66 23.05 23.41
N ASP A 307 -5.89 24.28 23.90
CA ASP A 307 -6.21 24.48 25.32
C ASP A 307 -7.58 23.91 25.72
N TYR A 308 -8.57 23.95 24.82
CA TYR A 308 -9.85 23.27 25.04
C TYR A 308 -9.67 21.76 25.19
N ILE A 309 -8.85 21.13 24.33
CA ILE A 309 -8.60 19.68 24.41
C ILE A 309 -7.94 19.32 25.74
N LYS A 310 -7.00 20.13 26.23
CA LYS A 310 -6.38 19.95 27.55
C LYS A 310 -7.41 20.06 28.68
N GLU A 311 -8.28 21.07 28.64
CA GLU A 311 -9.34 21.28 29.64
C GLU A 311 -10.39 20.15 29.62
N LEU A 312 -10.67 19.58 28.44
CA LEU A 312 -11.58 18.46 28.29
C LEU A 312 -11.10 17.21 29.03
N GLY A 313 -9.79 17.09 29.25
CA GLY A 313 -9.19 16.02 30.05
C GLY A 313 -9.12 14.68 29.33
N VAL A 314 -9.17 14.68 28.00
CA VAL A 314 -8.87 13.49 27.19
C VAL A 314 -7.39 13.15 27.26
N ASN A 315 -7.06 11.88 27.08
CA ASN A 315 -5.66 11.43 27.13
C ASN A 315 -5.12 10.99 25.76
N TYR A 316 -5.96 10.98 24.72
CA TYR A 316 -5.56 10.82 23.34
C TYR A 316 -6.37 11.74 22.42
N VAL A 317 -5.70 12.17 21.34
CA VAL A 317 -6.37 12.72 20.16
C VAL A 317 -6.23 11.76 19.01
N GLN A 318 -7.30 11.57 18.23
CA GLN A 318 -7.29 10.89 16.94
C GLN A 318 -7.34 11.96 15.85
N LEU A 319 -6.31 12.03 15.05
CA LEU A 319 -6.27 12.94 13.91
C LEU A 319 -6.94 12.27 12.71
N GLN A 320 -8.02 12.86 12.17
CA GLN A 320 -8.49 12.52 10.84
C GLN A 320 -7.32 12.61 9.85
N PRO A 321 -7.36 11.92 8.68
CA PRO A 321 -6.14 11.65 7.92
C PRO A 321 -5.25 12.87 7.70
N ILE A 322 -4.00 12.74 8.09
CA ILE A 322 -2.94 13.77 7.94
C ILE A 322 -1.87 13.39 6.92
N ALA A 323 -2.00 12.22 6.30
CA ALA A 323 -1.18 11.85 5.15
C ALA A 323 -1.61 12.63 3.90
N ASP A 324 -0.69 12.78 2.96
CA ASP A 324 -0.92 13.50 1.70
C ASP A 324 -2.07 12.87 0.92
N ARG A 325 -2.99 13.73 0.52
CA ARG A 325 -4.24 13.39 -0.14
C ARG A 325 -4.43 14.12 -1.46
N HIS A 326 -5.42 13.71 -2.23
CA HIS A 326 -5.83 14.46 -3.41
C HIS A 326 -6.23 15.89 -3.04
N LYS A 327 -5.73 16.83 -3.84
CA LYS A 327 -5.98 18.26 -3.66
C LYS A 327 -6.74 18.83 -4.84
N GLU A 328 -7.86 19.44 -4.53
CA GLU A 328 -8.55 20.33 -5.47
C GLU A 328 -8.27 21.77 -5.07
N TYR A 329 -8.28 22.66 -6.04
CA TYR A 329 -7.97 24.07 -5.84
C TYR A 329 -9.18 24.92 -6.26
N ASP A 330 -9.49 25.94 -5.46
CA ASP A 330 -10.48 26.96 -5.80
C ASP A 330 -9.94 27.93 -6.88
N ALA A 331 -10.78 28.91 -7.26
CA ALA A 331 -10.43 29.89 -8.29
C ALA A 331 -9.26 30.83 -7.88
N ASP A 332 -9.00 30.93 -6.58
CA ASP A 332 -7.92 31.75 -6.00
C ASP A 332 -6.64 30.93 -5.76
N GLY A 333 -6.67 29.62 -6.09
CA GLY A 333 -5.54 28.71 -5.94
C GLY A 333 -5.35 28.13 -4.55
N ASN A 334 -6.35 28.25 -3.65
CA ASN A 334 -6.29 27.65 -2.33
C ASN A 334 -6.79 26.20 -2.38
N VAL A 335 -6.21 25.33 -1.57
CA VAL A 335 -6.68 23.95 -1.43
C VAL A 335 -8.08 23.93 -0.82
N THR A 336 -9.02 23.25 -1.49
CA THR A 336 -10.39 23.13 -1.00
C THR A 336 -10.48 22.22 0.21
N TYR A 337 -11.62 22.30 0.92
CA TYR A 337 -11.86 21.45 2.08
C TYR A 337 -11.99 19.97 1.66
N ASN A 338 -11.32 19.11 2.40
CA ASN A 338 -11.39 17.66 2.22
C ASN A 338 -11.13 16.99 3.58
N TRP A 339 -11.85 15.94 3.89
CA TRP A 339 -11.71 15.20 5.16
C TRP A 339 -10.38 14.41 5.24
N GLY A 340 -9.75 14.15 4.10
CA GLY A 340 -8.47 13.41 4.05
C GLY A 340 -8.58 11.95 3.62
N TYR A 341 -9.77 11.44 3.35
CA TYR A 341 -9.99 10.05 2.94
C TYR A 341 -9.80 9.81 1.44
N ASP A 342 -8.96 10.62 0.79
CA ASP A 342 -8.57 10.53 -0.61
C ASP A 342 -7.04 10.33 -0.72
N PRO A 343 -6.47 9.22 -0.22
CA PRO A 343 -5.04 9.06 -0.05
C PRO A 343 -4.28 9.03 -1.38
N GLN A 344 -3.14 9.75 -1.43
CA GLN A 344 -2.20 9.78 -2.56
C GLN A 344 -0.82 9.25 -2.17
N ASN A 345 -0.22 9.77 -1.09
CA ASN A 345 1.11 9.40 -0.63
C ASN A 345 1.08 9.11 0.88
N TYR A 346 0.99 7.86 1.24
CA TYR A 346 0.69 7.42 2.61
C TYR A 346 1.75 7.78 3.66
N ASN A 347 3.01 7.99 3.25
CA ASN A 347 4.12 8.27 4.17
C ASN A 347 4.50 9.75 4.21
N ALA A 348 3.87 10.60 3.42
CA ALA A 348 4.13 12.03 3.43
C ALA A 348 3.04 12.77 4.22
N PRO A 349 3.38 13.71 5.12
CA PRO A 349 2.39 14.59 5.73
C PRO A 349 1.71 15.49 4.70
N GLU A 350 0.43 15.82 4.94
CA GLU A 350 -0.37 16.70 4.07
C GLU A 350 0.21 18.12 4.05
N THR A 351 0.67 18.54 2.89
CA THR A 351 1.37 19.82 2.70
C THR A 351 0.51 21.05 3.01
N SER A 352 -0.81 21.00 2.73
CA SER A 352 -1.71 22.12 3.00
C SER A 352 -1.98 22.37 4.49
N MET A 353 -1.56 21.46 5.37
CA MET A 353 -1.63 21.61 6.82
C MET A 353 -0.34 22.20 7.41
N SER A 354 0.62 22.62 6.60
CA SER A 354 1.86 23.27 7.03
C SER A 354 1.79 24.78 6.89
N THR A 355 2.60 25.46 7.68
CA THR A 355 2.81 26.91 7.58
C THR A 355 3.56 27.31 6.31
N ASN A 356 4.30 26.38 5.69
CA ASN A 356 4.96 26.57 4.41
C ASN A 356 4.86 25.31 3.53
N PRO A 357 3.81 25.16 2.73
CA PRO A 357 3.63 24.02 1.84
C PRO A 357 4.75 23.84 0.80
N ASN A 358 5.51 24.89 0.50
CA ASN A 358 6.58 24.88 -0.50
C ASN A 358 7.92 24.37 0.04
N ASP A 359 8.03 24.16 1.35
CA ASP A 359 9.20 23.58 2.00
C ASP A 359 8.83 22.22 2.62
N PRO A 360 9.14 21.09 1.93
CA PRO A 360 8.83 19.76 2.44
C PRO A 360 9.44 19.45 3.82
N GLY A 361 10.59 20.04 4.14
CA GLY A 361 11.18 19.95 5.47
C GLY A 361 10.35 20.66 6.55
N GLN A 362 9.78 21.83 6.21
CA GLN A 362 8.89 22.55 7.12
C GLN A 362 7.61 21.78 7.41
N VAL A 363 7.04 21.10 6.41
CA VAL A 363 5.85 20.27 6.61
C VAL A 363 6.11 19.20 7.68
N ILE A 364 7.25 18.53 7.60
CA ILE A 364 7.68 17.52 8.59
C ILE A 364 7.91 18.17 9.97
N ARG A 365 8.60 19.31 10.03
CA ARG A 365 8.86 20.01 11.31
C ARG A 365 7.59 20.50 11.98
N ASP A 366 6.62 21.03 11.23
CA ASP A 366 5.35 21.50 11.76
C ASP A 366 4.57 20.36 12.44
N LEU A 367 4.50 19.20 11.78
CA LEU A 367 3.84 18.02 12.35
C LEU A 367 4.56 17.52 13.61
N LYS A 368 5.90 17.42 13.59
CA LYS A 368 6.69 17.02 14.78
C LYS A 368 6.46 17.97 15.95
N THR A 369 6.44 19.27 15.67
CA THR A 369 6.21 20.31 16.70
C THR A 369 4.81 20.16 17.31
N MET A 370 3.80 19.90 16.50
CA MET A 370 2.45 19.63 17.00
C MET A 370 2.41 18.38 17.88
N VAL A 371 2.96 17.25 17.40
CA VAL A 371 2.98 16.00 18.17
C VAL A 371 3.69 16.20 19.52
N GLN A 372 4.84 16.89 19.52
CA GLN A 372 5.58 17.18 20.76
C GLN A 372 4.72 18.00 21.74
N ALA A 373 3.99 19.00 21.26
CA ALA A 373 3.13 19.82 22.14
C ALA A 373 2.02 18.98 22.82
N TYR A 374 1.43 18.02 22.12
CA TYR A 374 0.46 17.08 22.71
C TYR A 374 1.12 16.16 23.74
N HIS A 375 2.30 15.61 23.43
CA HIS A 375 3.05 14.76 24.38
C HIS A 375 3.46 15.53 25.64
N ASP A 376 3.90 16.78 25.51
CA ASP A 376 4.24 17.64 26.65
C ASP A 376 3.02 17.95 27.54
N ALA A 377 1.82 17.91 26.95
CA ALA A 377 0.55 18.00 27.69
C ALA A 377 0.07 16.66 28.27
N GLY A 378 0.80 15.56 28.07
CA GLY A 378 0.42 14.22 28.50
C GLY A 378 -0.66 13.56 27.64
N ILE A 379 -0.84 14.02 26.39
CA ILE A 379 -1.85 13.53 25.45
C ILE A 379 -1.16 12.77 24.31
N GLY A 380 -1.53 11.51 24.11
CA GLY A 380 -1.05 10.70 22.99
C GLY A 380 -1.74 11.06 21.67
N VAL A 381 -1.06 10.77 20.56
CA VAL A 381 -1.54 11.07 19.20
C VAL A 381 -1.79 9.80 18.42
N ILE A 382 -3.03 9.61 17.99
CA ILE A 382 -3.48 8.51 17.13
C ILE A 382 -3.68 9.06 15.72
N MET A 383 -3.17 8.36 14.72
CA MET A 383 -3.34 8.72 13.32
C MET A 383 -4.41 7.84 12.66
N ASP A 384 -5.33 8.46 11.93
CA ASP A 384 -6.25 7.76 11.05
C ASP A 384 -5.54 7.38 9.76
N VAL A 385 -5.55 6.08 9.42
CA VAL A 385 -4.85 5.52 8.26
C VAL A 385 -5.82 4.88 7.27
N VAL A 386 -5.69 5.24 6.00
CA VAL A 386 -6.63 4.89 4.93
C VAL A 386 -5.93 3.98 3.92
N TYR A 387 -5.46 2.80 4.36
CA TYR A 387 -4.79 1.85 3.46
C TYR A 387 -5.74 1.05 2.58
N ASN A 388 -7.05 1.15 2.80
CA ASN A 388 -8.05 0.31 2.14
C ASN A 388 -8.27 0.64 0.65
N HIS A 389 -7.90 1.83 0.18
CA HIS A 389 -8.01 2.26 -1.21
C HIS A 389 -7.02 3.38 -1.53
N THR A 390 -6.87 3.73 -2.81
CA THR A 390 -6.23 4.96 -3.28
C THR A 390 -7.26 5.87 -3.94
N PHE A 391 -7.05 7.18 -3.90
CA PHE A 391 -7.95 8.15 -4.55
C PHE A 391 -8.20 7.81 -6.02
N SER A 392 -7.14 7.54 -6.77
CA SER A 392 -7.20 7.15 -8.17
C SER A 392 -6.25 5.97 -8.41
N VAL A 393 -6.74 4.88 -8.98
CA VAL A 393 -5.88 3.78 -9.37
C VAL A 393 -4.90 4.21 -10.45
N VAL A 394 -5.37 4.95 -11.45
CA VAL A 394 -4.56 5.32 -12.64
C VAL A 394 -3.31 6.11 -12.26
N ASP A 395 -3.42 7.02 -11.28
CA ASP A 395 -2.33 7.90 -10.85
C ASP A 395 -1.61 7.42 -9.58
N ALA A 396 -2.05 6.30 -9.00
CA ALA A 396 -1.46 5.79 -7.78
C ALA A 396 -0.04 5.29 -8.03
N PRO A 397 0.93 5.63 -7.16
CA PRO A 397 2.29 5.10 -7.26
C PRO A 397 2.33 3.57 -7.30
N PHE A 398 1.42 2.90 -6.63
CA PHE A 398 1.29 1.44 -6.65
C PHE A 398 1.00 0.90 -8.04
N GLN A 399 -0.02 1.46 -8.72
CA GLN A 399 -0.42 1.01 -10.05
C GLN A 399 0.62 1.34 -11.11
N THR A 400 1.24 2.52 -11.00
CA THR A 400 2.22 2.98 -11.97
C THR A 400 3.61 2.37 -11.79
N THR A 401 3.84 1.70 -10.64
CA THR A 401 5.09 0.98 -10.34
C THR A 401 4.98 -0.52 -10.62
N VAL A 402 3.90 -1.16 -10.17
CA VAL A 402 3.64 -2.60 -10.41
C VAL A 402 2.15 -2.76 -10.73
N PRO A 403 1.78 -2.61 -12.00
CA PRO A 403 0.38 -2.64 -12.43
C PRO A 403 -0.37 -3.86 -11.89
N ASP A 404 -1.57 -3.63 -11.35
CA ASP A 404 -2.56 -4.60 -10.88
C ASP A 404 -2.15 -5.46 -9.67
N TYR A 405 -0.94 -5.32 -9.14
CA TYR A 405 -0.47 -6.12 -8.01
C TYR A 405 -1.08 -5.68 -6.67
N TYR A 406 -1.17 -4.39 -6.43
CA TYR A 406 -1.56 -3.85 -5.11
C TYR A 406 -3.07 -3.79 -4.88
N TYR A 407 -3.87 -4.13 -5.90
CA TYR A 407 -5.33 -4.04 -5.86
C TYR A 407 -5.99 -5.42 -6.02
N ARG A 408 -7.12 -5.62 -5.37
CA ARG A 408 -7.96 -6.79 -5.63
C ARG A 408 -8.70 -6.61 -6.95
N MET A 409 -8.61 -7.64 -7.77
CA MET A 409 -9.16 -7.64 -9.11
C MET A 409 -10.29 -8.65 -9.23
N ASN A 410 -11.29 -8.33 -10.03
CA ASN A 410 -12.25 -9.29 -10.52
C ASN A 410 -11.64 -10.13 -11.66
N ARG A 411 -12.23 -11.29 -11.94
CA ARG A 411 -11.76 -12.17 -13.01
C ARG A 411 -11.71 -11.49 -14.39
N ASP A 412 -12.62 -10.54 -14.64
CA ASP A 412 -12.70 -9.79 -15.90
C ASP A 412 -11.64 -8.66 -16.02
N GLY A 413 -10.79 -8.51 -15.01
CA GLY A 413 -9.75 -7.50 -14.98
C GLY A 413 -10.22 -6.14 -14.44
N THR A 414 -11.45 -6.02 -13.94
CA THR A 414 -11.91 -4.81 -13.23
C THR A 414 -11.48 -4.86 -11.77
N TYR A 415 -11.38 -3.68 -11.13
CA TYR A 415 -11.05 -3.60 -9.70
C TYR A 415 -12.25 -3.96 -8.84
N GLN A 416 -12.00 -4.69 -7.75
CA GLN A 416 -13.00 -4.87 -6.71
C GLN A 416 -13.25 -3.55 -5.98
N ASN A 417 -14.47 -3.39 -5.43
CA ASN A 417 -14.93 -2.14 -4.86
C ASN A 417 -15.72 -2.37 -3.56
N GLY A 418 -15.19 -3.17 -2.66
CA GLY A 418 -15.77 -3.36 -1.32
C GLY A 418 -15.75 -2.09 -0.47
N THR A 419 -14.88 -1.14 -0.78
CA THR A 419 -14.80 0.18 -0.15
C THR A 419 -15.94 1.11 -0.57
N GLY A 420 -16.52 0.91 -1.75
CA GLY A 420 -17.55 1.79 -2.33
C GLY A 420 -16.99 3.02 -3.07
N VAL A 421 -15.65 3.19 -3.15
CA VAL A 421 -14.99 4.36 -3.76
C VAL A 421 -14.20 4.03 -5.04
N GLY A 422 -14.49 2.87 -5.65
CA GLY A 422 -13.98 2.52 -6.98
C GLY A 422 -12.82 1.53 -7.00
N ASN A 423 -12.15 1.31 -5.89
CA ASN A 423 -11.09 0.32 -5.79
C ASN A 423 -10.89 -0.15 -4.34
N GLU A 424 -10.19 -1.26 -4.18
CA GLU A 424 -9.71 -1.73 -2.87
C GLU A 424 -8.32 -2.32 -3.00
N THR A 425 -7.51 -2.15 -1.96
CA THR A 425 -6.16 -2.67 -1.90
C THR A 425 -6.14 -4.14 -1.47
N ALA A 426 -5.12 -4.87 -1.89
CA ALA A 426 -4.93 -6.30 -1.61
C ALA A 426 -3.90 -6.50 -0.48
N SER A 427 -4.34 -6.36 0.78
CA SER A 427 -3.45 -6.48 1.94
C SER A 427 -2.88 -7.89 2.13
N GLU A 428 -3.51 -8.91 1.56
CA GLU A 428 -3.04 -10.29 1.53
C GLU A 428 -1.76 -10.47 0.69
N HIS A 429 -1.47 -9.56 -0.24
CA HIS A 429 -0.23 -9.58 -1.02
C HIS A 429 0.97 -9.16 -0.17
N GLU A 430 2.06 -9.90 -0.29
CA GLU A 430 3.21 -9.75 0.61
C GLU A 430 3.82 -8.36 0.58
N MET A 431 3.97 -7.77 -0.59
CA MET A 431 4.60 -6.46 -0.72
C MET A 431 3.68 -5.31 -0.30
N PHE A 432 2.35 -5.47 -0.38
CA PHE A 432 1.45 -4.47 0.19
C PHE A 432 1.38 -4.59 1.72
N ARG A 433 1.36 -5.81 2.25
CA ARG A 433 1.49 -6.07 3.70
C ARG A 433 2.78 -5.47 4.26
N LYS A 434 3.92 -5.73 3.57
CA LYS A 434 5.19 -5.09 3.92
C LYS A 434 5.08 -3.57 3.92
N TYR A 435 4.49 -3.00 2.88
CA TYR A 435 4.29 -1.55 2.77
C TYR A 435 3.51 -0.97 3.95
N MET A 436 2.38 -1.59 4.32
CA MET A 436 1.59 -1.15 5.47
C MET A 436 2.41 -1.18 6.77
N ILE A 437 3.15 -2.25 7.00
CA ILE A 437 4.00 -2.39 8.21
C ILE A 437 5.11 -1.33 8.21
N ASP A 438 5.83 -1.17 7.10
CA ASP A 438 6.91 -0.19 6.97
C ASP A 438 6.40 1.24 7.16
N SER A 439 5.23 1.56 6.59
CA SER A 439 4.58 2.84 6.71
C SER A 439 4.22 3.17 8.17
N LEU A 440 3.58 2.24 8.88
CA LEU A 440 3.24 2.43 10.29
C LEU A 440 4.49 2.57 11.17
N LEU A 441 5.52 1.74 10.92
CA LEU A 441 6.81 1.87 11.61
C LEU A 441 7.48 3.21 11.34
N TYR A 442 7.37 3.74 10.12
CA TYR A 442 7.87 5.07 9.78
C TYR A 442 7.17 6.15 10.60
N TRP A 443 5.83 6.16 10.66
CA TRP A 443 5.06 7.13 11.44
C TRP A 443 5.40 7.08 12.93
N VAL A 444 5.59 5.89 13.48
CA VAL A 444 6.03 5.72 14.89
C VAL A 444 7.44 6.26 15.10
N LYS A 445 8.40 5.91 14.22
CA LYS A 445 9.82 6.25 14.39
C LYS A 445 10.15 7.68 14.02
N GLU A 446 9.45 8.27 13.06
CA GLU A 446 9.72 9.64 12.59
C GLU A 446 8.92 10.68 13.39
N PHE A 447 7.65 10.40 13.69
CA PHE A 447 6.73 11.36 14.30
C PHE A 447 6.30 11.00 15.72
N ASN A 448 6.76 9.88 16.25
CA ASN A 448 6.39 9.39 17.59
C ASN A 448 4.88 9.17 17.78
N ILE A 449 4.19 8.69 16.73
CA ILE A 449 2.76 8.38 16.76
C ILE A 449 2.48 7.25 17.74
N ASP A 450 1.41 7.38 18.54
CA ASP A 450 1.07 6.51 19.67
C ASP A 450 0.00 5.47 19.35
N GLY A 451 -0.60 5.56 18.19
CA GLY A 451 -1.63 4.60 17.79
C GLY A 451 -2.14 4.87 16.39
N PHE A 452 -2.92 3.90 15.88
CA PHE A 452 -3.52 3.98 14.56
C PHE A 452 -4.97 3.53 14.58
N ARG A 453 -5.84 4.32 13.95
CA ARG A 453 -7.20 3.96 13.61
C ARG A 453 -7.25 3.58 12.13
N PHE A 454 -7.66 2.35 11.84
CA PHE A 454 -7.77 1.87 10.47
C PHE A 454 -9.15 2.15 9.92
N ASP A 455 -9.21 3.04 8.93
CA ASP A 455 -10.40 3.27 8.12
C ASP A 455 -10.77 1.99 7.37
N LEU A 456 -12.07 1.62 7.36
CA LEU A 456 -12.59 0.41 6.74
C LEU A 456 -11.70 -0.82 6.98
N MET A 457 -11.32 -1.08 8.22
CA MET A 457 -10.40 -2.17 8.59
C MET A 457 -10.86 -3.54 8.07
N GLY A 458 -12.17 -3.74 7.89
CA GLY A 458 -12.75 -4.96 7.33
C GLY A 458 -12.39 -5.27 5.87
N ILE A 459 -11.75 -4.33 5.17
CA ILE A 459 -11.14 -4.55 3.84
C ILE A 459 -9.84 -5.36 3.94
N HIS A 460 -9.15 -5.28 5.06
CA HIS A 460 -7.86 -5.93 5.26
C HIS A 460 -8.00 -7.36 5.75
N ASP A 461 -6.99 -8.18 5.43
CA ASP A 461 -6.94 -9.56 5.89
C ASP A 461 -6.39 -9.66 7.33
N ILE A 462 -6.84 -10.71 8.03
CA ILE A 462 -6.46 -10.98 9.43
C ILE A 462 -4.96 -11.13 9.59
N LYS A 463 -4.29 -11.85 8.69
CA LYS A 463 -2.84 -12.08 8.78
C LYS A 463 -2.06 -10.77 8.74
N THR A 464 -2.46 -9.85 7.88
CA THR A 464 -1.84 -8.52 7.79
C THR A 464 -2.01 -7.75 9.11
N MET A 465 -3.22 -7.72 9.66
CA MET A 465 -3.47 -7.03 10.93
C MET A 465 -2.72 -7.66 12.10
N GLN A 466 -2.60 -8.99 12.15
CA GLN A 466 -1.77 -9.69 13.14
C GLN A 466 -0.29 -9.31 13.02
N MET A 467 0.25 -9.30 11.80
CA MET A 467 1.66 -8.93 11.57
C MET A 467 1.93 -7.45 11.89
N ILE A 468 0.97 -6.55 11.63
CA ILE A 468 1.03 -5.15 12.08
C ILE A 468 1.09 -5.10 13.61
N ARG A 469 0.22 -5.84 14.32
CA ARG A 469 0.25 -5.85 15.79
C ARG A 469 1.60 -6.32 16.32
N TRP A 470 2.16 -7.40 15.78
CA TRP A 470 3.49 -7.89 16.16
C TRP A 470 4.59 -6.86 15.89
N ALA A 471 4.59 -6.21 14.75
CA ALA A 471 5.57 -5.17 14.44
C ALA A 471 5.49 -3.98 15.40
N MET A 472 4.29 -3.58 15.80
CA MET A 472 4.10 -2.53 16.81
C MET A 472 4.53 -2.99 18.20
N ASP A 473 4.25 -4.24 18.59
CA ASP A 473 4.66 -4.81 19.88
C ASP A 473 6.19 -4.89 20.03
N GLU A 474 6.90 -5.10 18.92
CA GLU A 474 8.38 -5.07 18.87
C GLU A 474 8.96 -3.68 19.20
N VAL A 475 8.23 -2.61 18.84
CA VAL A 475 8.63 -1.23 19.13
C VAL A 475 8.14 -0.81 20.52
N ASP A 476 6.83 -0.87 20.75
CA ASP A 476 6.18 -0.54 22.01
C ASP A 476 4.78 -1.17 22.07
N PRO A 477 4.54 -2.17 22.96
CA PRO A 477 3.23 -2.82 23.07
C PRO A 477 2.10 -1.88 23.55
N LYS A 478 2.43 -0.66 24.00
CA LYS A 478 1.44 0.36 24.36
C LYS A 478 0.88 1.13 23.16
N ILE A 479 1.42 0.94 21.96
CA ILE A 479 0.86 1.53 20.73
C ILE A 479 -0.55 0.98 20.52
N ILE A 480 -1.53 1.88 20.46
CA ILE A 480 -2.94 1.53 20.32
C ILE A 480 -3.29 1.25 18.86
N LEU A 481 -3.93 0.12 18.60
CA LEU A 481 -4.49 -0.21 17.29
C LEU A 481 -5.99 -0.47 17.40
N TYR A 482 -6.78 0.15 16.54
CA TYR A 482 -8.21 -0.13 16.40
C TYR A 482 -8.72 0.30 15.04
N GLY A 483 -9.93 -0.07 14.69
CA GLY A 483 -10.48 0.35 13.40
C GLY A 483 -11.93 -0.04 13.17
N GLU A 484 -12.40 0.28 11.98
CA GLU A 484 -13.74 -0.01 11.50
C GLU A 484 -13.83 -1.45 10.99
N GLY A 485 -14.19 -2.36 11.88
CA GLY A 485 -14.33 -3.78 11.56
C GLY A 485 -15.69 -4.13 10.96
N TRP A 486 -16.16 -3.36 9.98
CA TRP A 486 -17.40 -3.64 9.26
C TRP A 486 -17.25 -4.85 8.34
N ASP A 487 -18.33 -5.60 8.08
CA ASP A 487 -18.34 -6.65 7.07
C ASP A 487 -18.49 -6.04 5.68
N MET A 488 -17.37 -5.69 5.09
CA MET A 488 -17.31 -5.05 3.78
C MET A 488 -17.48 -6.07 2.64
N GLY A 489 -17.97 -5.57 1.48
CA GLY A 489 -18.19 -6.38 0.26
C GLY A 489 -16.91 -6.74 -0.50
N THR A 490 -15.79 -6.96 0.19
CA THR A 490 -14.51 -7.37 -0.41
C THR A 490 -14.49 -8.84 -0.81
N GLY A 491 -13.63 -9.20 -1.75
CA GLY A 491 -13.43 -10.57 -2.24
C GLY A 491 -12.74 -11.53 -1.27
N LEU A 492 -12.28 -11.06 -0.11
CA LEU A 492 -11.73 -11.93 0.92
C LEU A 492 -12.79 -12.92 1.45
N ALA A 493 -12.35 -14.13 1.78
CA ALA A 493 -13.24 -15.08 2.44
C ALA A 493 -13.72 -14.51 3.79
N PRO A 494 -14.97 -14.78 4.22
CA PRO A 494 -15.55 -14.19 5.42
C PRO A 494 -14.73 -14.37 6.70
N TYR A 495 -13.96 -15.47 6.79
CA TYR A 495 -13.11 -15.80 7.95
C TYR A 495 -11.72 -15.16 7.88
N ASP A 496 -11.34 -14.57 6.73
CA ASP A 496 -10.07 -13.88 6.55
C ASP A 496 -10.18 -12.35 6.72
N LYS A 497 -11.40 -11.81 6.79
CA LYS A 497 -11.64 -10.38 6.95
C LYS A 497 -11.37 -9.90 8.38
N ALA A 498 -10.71 -8.77 8.52
CA ALA A 498 -10.50 -8.11 9.83
C ALA A 498 -11.77 -7.40 10.33
N LYS A 499 -12.88 -8.14 10.42
CA LYS A 499 -14.18 -7.65 10.87
C LYS A 499 -14.48 -8.04 12.33
N LYS A 500 -15.47 -7.38 12.94
CA LYS A 500 -15.87 -7.60 14.35
C LYS A 500 -16.15 -9.08 14.68
N ASP A 501 -16.81 -9.81 13.79
CA ASP A 501 -17.11 -11.23 14.02
C ASP A 501 -15.86 -12.10 14.16
N ASN A 502 -14.74 -11.64 13.62
CA ASN A 502 -13.44 -12.31 13.65
C ASN A 502 -12.48 -11.72 14.72
N ALA A 503 -12.96 -10.83 15.60
CA ALA A 503 -12.14 -10.13 16.60
C ALA A 503 -11.36 -11.10 17.53
N TYR A 504 -11.85 -12.31 17.75
CA TYR A 504 -11.15 -13.34 18.51
C TYR A 504 -9.80 -13.75 17.91
N GLN A 505 -9.57 -13.50 16.60
CA GLN A 505 -8.31 -13.73 15.91
C GLN A 505 -7.36 -12.51 15.97
N LEU A 506 -7.82 -11.37 16.46
CA LEU A 506 -7.10 -10.09 16.48
C LEU A 506 -6.94 -9.56 17.92
N PRO A 507 -6.24 -10.29 18.81
CA PRO A 507 -6.01 -9.82 20.17
C PRO A 507 -5.24 -8.48 20.16
N ASN A 508 -5.58 -7.60 21.10
CA ASN A 508 -4.99 -6.25 21.24
C ASN A 508 -5.22 -5.30 20.04
N ILE A 509 -6.25 -5.58 19.24
CA ILE A 509 -6.77 -4.64 18.23
C ILE A 509 -8.22 -4.33 18.59
N GLY A 510 -8.54 -3.05 18.74
CA GLY A 510 -9.87 -2.57 19.09
C GLY A 510 -10.81 -2.47 17.87
N PHE A 511 -12.11 -2.51 18.16
CA PHE A 511 -13.17 -2.36 17.15
C PHE A 511 -14.20 -1.35 17.65
N PHE A 512 -14.76 -0.53 16.76
CA PHE A 512 -15.89 0.31 17.09
C PHE A 512 -17.11 -0.54 17.49
N ASN A 513 -17.80 -0.09 18.54
CA ASN A 513 -18.96 -0.78 19.09
C ASN A 513 -20.26 -0.03 18.73
N ASP A 514 -20.95 -0.50 17.68
CA ASP A 514 -22.20 0.08 17.21
C ASP A 514 -23.33 -0.06 18.22
N ASP A 515 -23.40 -1.20 18.92
CA ASP A 515 -24.46 -1.47 19.89
C ASP A 515 -24.40 -0.45 21.04
N GLN A 516 -23.18 -0.19 21.55
CA GLN A 516 -22.99 0.83 22.58
C GLN A 516 -23.30 2.24 22.06
N ARG A 517 -22.81 2.57 20.86
CA ARG A 517 -23.11 3.86 20.21
C ARG A 517 -24.62 4.07 20.09
N ASN A 518 -25.32 3.08 19.53
CA ASN A 518 -26.76 3.15 19.30
C ASN A 518 -27.55 3.19 20.61
N ALA A 519 -27.12 2.45 21.63
CA ALA A 519 -27.75 2.49 22.95
C ALA A 519 -27.63 3.88 23.60
N VAL A 520 -26.50 4.57 23.46
CA VAL A 520 -26.28 5.92 23.99
C VAL A 520 -27.00 6.97 23.14
N LYS A 521 -26.92 6.85 21.82
CA LYS A 521 -27.52 7.80 20.88
C LYS A 521 -29.04 7.66 20.74
N GLY A 522 -29.58 6.46 20.91
CA GLY A 522 -31.01 6.16 20.84
C GLY A 522 -31.52 5.74 19.44
N ALA A 523 -30.70 5.66 18.41
CA ALA A 523 -31.10 5.22 17.08
C ALA A 523 -29.90 4.70 16.28
N GLU A 524 -30.14 3.81 15.31
CA GLU A 524 -29.15 3.43 14.31
C GLU A 524 -28.86 4.61 13.36
N VAL A 525 -27.63 4.67 12.82
CA VAL A 525 -27.20 5.79 11.97
C VAL A 525 -28.02 5.87 10.67
N TYR A 526 -28.49 4.72 10.18
CA TYR A 526 -29.25 4.59 8.94
C TYR A 526 -30.66 4.01 9.13
N GLY A 527 -31.14 3.88 10.37
CA GLY A 527 -32.48 3.43 10.67
C GLY A 527 -33.48 4.60 10.71
N ASP A 528 -34.74 4.33 10.32
CA ASP A 528 -35.83 5.28 10.51
C ASP A 528 -35.98 5.63 12.01
N ILE A 529 -36.11 6.92 12.31
CA ILE A 529 -36.33 7.47 13.65
C ILE A 529 -37.72 7.06 14.16
#